data_325cb97523a37c604e5c5bceb978e459
#
_entry.id   325cb97523a37c604e5c5bceb978e459
#
_cell.length_a   1.000
_cell.length_b   1.000
_cell.length_c   1.000
_cell.angle_alpha   90.00
_cell.angle_beta   90.00
_cell.angle_gamma   90.00
#
_symmetry.space_group_name_H-M   'P 1'
#
loop_
_entity.id
_entity.type
_entity.pdbx_description
1 polymer ?
#
loop_
_entity_poly.entity_id
_entity_poly.type
_entity_poly.pdbx_seq_one_letter_code
_entity_poly.pdbx_strand_id
1 'polypeptide(L)' 'MTNTVWILLWLVLAPENGVRYYHLGTYDNETLCKTGLRDASVMVNDKNETVECIGIQVDD' A
#
# COMPACT_ATOMS: atom_id res chain seq x y z
N MET A 1 -16.05 11.19 -15.04
CA MET A 1 -15.12 11.88 -14.14
C MET A 1 -14.06 10.95 -13.63
N THR A 2 -12.86 11.47 -13.40
CA THR A 2 -11.75 10.68 -12.91
C THR A 2 -11.56 10.93 -11.44
N ASN A 3 -11.55 9.86 -10.66
CA ASN A 3 -11.28 9.92 -9.23
C ASN A 3 -9.96 9.24 -8.92
N THR A 4 -9.26 9.75 -7.93
CA THR A 4 -8.04 9.10 -7.46
C THR A 4 -8.35 8.33 -6.18
N VAL A 5 -8.01 7.05 -6.18
CA VAL A 5 -8.17 6.19 -5.02
C VAL A 5 -6.78 5.79 -4.55
N TRP A 6 -6.53 5.91 -3.26
CA TRP A 6 -5.24 5.56 -2.68
C TRP A 6 -5.33 4.20 -2.04
N ILE A 7 -4.40 3.32 -2.44
CA ILE A 7 -4.37 1.94 -1.96
C ILE A 7 -3.11 1.74 -1.14
N LEU A 8 -3.28 1.18 0.05
CA LEU A 8 -2.17 0.83 0.91
C LEU A 8 -1.84 -0.65 0.69
N LEU A 9 -0.63 -0.90 0.22
CA LEU A 9 -0.17 -2.25 -0.09
C LEU A 9 1.00 -2.64 0.78
N TRP A 10 0.98 -3.88 1.25
CA TRP A 10 2.09 -4.50 1.96
C TRP A 10 2.79 -5.41 0.97
N LEU A 11 4.02 -5.07 0.63
CA LEU A 11 4.82 -5.82 -0.35
C LEU A 11 5.82 -6.70 0.37
N VAL A 12 5.85 -7.97 -0.04
CA VAL A 12 6.78 -8.94 0.53
C VAL A 12 7.63 -9.49 -0.60
N LEU A 13 8.95 -9.36 -0.45
CA LEU A 13 9.89 -9.90 -1.42
C LEU A 13 10.23 -11.34 -1.03
N ALA A 14 9.83 -12.28 -1.88
CA ALA A 14 10.11 -13.70 -1.68
C ALA A 14 11.06 -14.16 -2.80
N PRO A 15 12.35 -14.40 -2.49
CA PRO A 15 13.34 -14.70 -3.53
C PRO A 15 12.97 -15.87 -4.43
N GLU A 16 12.28 -16.85 -3.89
CA GLU A 16 11.91 -18.06 -4.64
C GLU A 16 10.60 -17.89 -5.42
N ASN A 17 9.69 -17.05 -4.91
CA ASN A 17 8.34 -16.93 -5.46
C ASN A 17 8.03 -15.54 -6.02
N GLY A 18 9.01 -14.67 -6.07
CA GLY A 18 8.83 -13.32 -6.58
C GLY A 18 8.27 -12.38 -5.52
N VAL A 19 7.43 -11.45 -5.94
CA VAL A 19 6.88 -10.43 -5.04
C VAL A 19 5.44 -10.77 -4.71
N ARG A 20 5.10 -10.78 -3.43
CA ARG A 20 3.73 -10.93 -2.97
C ARG A 20 3.25 -9.61 -2.43
N TYR A 21 1.96 -9.37 -2.53
CA TYR A 21 1.37 -8.15 -2.00
C TYR A 21 0.06 -8.44 -1.31
N TYR A 22 -0.24 -7.60 -0.33
CA TYR A 22 -1.50 -7.66 0.42
C TYR A 22 -2.14 -6.30 0.42
N HIS A 23 -3.41 -6.25 0.12
CA HIS A 23 -4.18 -5.02 0.11
C HIS A 23 -4.65 -4.73 1.54
N LEU A 24 -4.03 -3.73 2.17
CA LEU A 24 -4.33 -3.40 3.56
C LEU A 24 -5.52 -2.46 3.70
N GLY A 25 -5.69 -1.56 2.76
CA GLY A 25 -6.80 -0.63 2.84
C GLY A 25 -6.92 0.26 1.61
N THR A 26 -8.07 0.91 1.49
CA THR A 26 -8.35 1.85 0.43
C THR A 26 -8.76 3.18 1.06
N TYR A 27 -8.22 4.28 0.53
CA TYR A 27 -8.44 5.61 1.09
C TYR A 27 -8.82 6.60 0.01
N ASP A 28 -9.56 7.62 0.39
CA ASP A 28 -10.03 8.64 -0.55
C ASP A 28 -8.99 9.71 -0.86
N ASN A 29 -8.00 9.88 0.00
CA ASN A 29 -6.95 10.85 -0.24
C ASN A 29 -5.60 10.35 0.28
N GLU A 30 -4.55 11.05 -0.17
CA GLU A 30 -3.19 10.67 0.15
C GLU A 30 -2.89 10.79 1.64
N THR A 31 -3.42 11.80 2.29
CA THR A 31 -3.16 12.03 3.71
C THR A 31 -3.63 10.86 4.55
N LEU A 32 -4.82 10.34 4.27
CA LEU A 32 -5.36 9.19 4.98
C LEU A 32 -4.52 7.94 4.72
N CYS A 33 -4.08 7.76 3.47
CA CYS A 33 -3.25 6.63 3.11
C CYS A 33 -1.92 6.68 3.84
N LYS A 34 -1.30 7.86 3.92
CA LYS A 34 -0.03 8.01 4.63
C LYS A 34 -0.15 7.78 6.12
N THR A 35 -1.30 8.13 6.70
CA THR A 35 -1.56 7.84 8.11
C THR A 35 -1.61 6.33 8.33
N GLY A 36 -2.31 5.61 7.46
CA GLY A 36 -2.33 4.16 7.51
C GLY A 36 -0.96 3.55 7.24
N LEU A 37 -0.20 4.16 6.33
CA LEU A 37 1.15 3.72 6.02
C LEU A 37 2.06 3.81 7.25
N ARG A 38 1.96 4.90 7.99
CA ARG A 38 2.76 5.09 9.20
C ARG A 38 2.44 4.01 10.23
N ASP A 39 1.15 3.74 10.43
CA ASP A 39 0.73 2.71 11.39
C ASP A 39 1.19 1.32 10.94
N ALA A 40 1.06 1.03 9.65
CA ALA A 40 1.45 -0.27 9.13
C ALA A 40 2.97 -0.46 9.16
N SER A 41 3.73 0.61 8.91
CA SER A 41 5.19 0.49 8.86
C SER A 41 5.80 0.13 10.21
N VAL A 42 5.09 0.44 11.30
CA VAL A 42 5.55 0.05 12.65
C VAL A 42 5.55 -1.47 12.80
N MET A 43 4.66 -2.16 12.08
CA MET A 43 4.54 -3.61 12.16
C MET A 43 5.50 -4.33 11.21
N VAL A 44 6.14 -3.60 10.30
CA VAL A 44 7.10 -4.19 9.37
C VAL A 44 8.47 -4.26 10.03
N ASN A 45 8.91 -5.46 10.34
CA ASN A 45 10.21 -5.69 10.99
C ASN A 45 11.21 -6.42 10.10
N ASP A 46 10.77 -6.86 8.93
CA ASP A 46 11.58 -7.66 8.04
C ASP A 46 12.15 -6.80 6.92
N LYS A 47 13.40 -7.08 6.54
CA LYS A 47 14.06 -6.35 5.46
C LYS A 47 13.41 -6.59 4.10
N ASN A 48 12.72 -7.71 3.98
CA ASN A 48 12.08 -8.10 2.72
C ASN A 48 10.64 -7.61 2.60
N GLU A 49 10.20 -6.80 3.55
CA GLU A 49 8.85 -6.28 3.56
C GLU A 49 8.86 -4.77 3.50
N THR A 50 7.87 -4.23 2.80
CA THR A 50 7.69 -2.78 2.74
C THR A 50 6.21 -2.48 2.58
N VAL A 51 5.82 -1.27 2.94
CA VAL A 51 4.44 -0.81 2.79
C VAL A 51 4.46 0.43 1.91
N GLU A 52 3.57 0.48 0.93
CA GLU A 52 3.52 1.58 -0.02
C GLU A 52 2.11 2.09 -0.21
N CYS A 53 1.99 3.40 -0.41
CA CYS A 53 0.74 4.05 -0.84
C CYS A 53 0.80 4.29 -2.34
N ILE A 54 -0.19 3.78 -3.05
CA ILE A 54 -0.26 3.92 -4.50
C ILE A 54 -1.55 4.64 -4.88
N GLY A 55 -1.41 5.72 -5.65
CA GLY A 55 -2.57 6.45 -6.17
C GLY A 55 -2.97 5.87 -7.51
N ILE A 56 -4.24 5.49 -7.62
CA ILE A 56 -4.79 4.92 -8.84
C ILE A 56 -5.94 5.79 -9.32
N GLN A 57 -5.91 6.12 -10.60
CA GLN A 57 -7.01 6.87 -11.19
C GLN A 57 -8.10 5.92 -11.65
N VAL A 58 -9.30 6.17 -11.17
CA VAL A 58 -10.47 5.39 -11.54
C VAL A 58 -11.39 6.28 -12.35
N ASP A 59 -11.72 5.82 -13.55
CA ASP A 59 -12.59 6.55 -14.44
C ASP A 59 -14.03 6.08 -14.27
N ASP A 60 -14.86 6.98 -13.81
CA ASP A 60 -16.30 6.69 -13.62
C ASP A 60 -17.08 7.04 -14.87
#